data_55848d03ccfe94895356251767326ed8
#
_entry.id   55848d03ccfe94895356251767326ed8
#
_cell.length_a   1.000
_cell.length_b   1.000
_cell.length_c   1.000
_cell.angle_alpha   90.00
_cell.angle_beta   90.00
_cell.angle_gamma   90.00
#
_symmetry.space_group_name_H-M   'P 1'
#
loop_
_entity.id
_entity.type
_entity.pdbx_description
1 polymer ?
#
loop_
_entity_poly.entity_id
_entity_poly.type
_entity_poly.pdbx_seq_one_letter_code
_entity_poly.pdbx_strand_id
1 'polypeptide(L)'
;RMIEIRKQNKAFGLGTYTELHSTNPAVLAFLREYKDDLVLCVHNFSRFAQPTELDLREFNGRHPVELIGGVRFPAIGELPYLLTLAGHGFYWFRLRPAVAPVAPKRP
;
A
#
# COMPACT_ATOMS: atom_id res chain seq x y z
N ARG A 1 4.84 -15.47 -10.26
CA ARG A 1 4.93 -14.00 -10.33
C ARG A 1 5.06 -13.37 -8.94
N MET A 2 4.24 -13.81 -7.98
CA MET A 2 4.35 -13.33 -6.60
C MET A 2 5.73 -13.62 -6.01
N ILE A 3 6.28 -14.78 -6.29
CA ILE A 3 7.60 -15.15 -5.81
C ILE A 3 8.67 -14.22 -6.40
N GLU A 4 8.55 -13.87 -7.65
CA GLU A 4 9.51 -12.96 -8.29
C GLU A 4 9.46 -11.58 -7.66
N ILE A 5 8.26 -11.07 -7.38
CA ILE A 5 8.10 -9.78 -6.73
C ILE A 5 8.77 -9.80 -5.36
N ARG A 6 8.58 -10.87 -4.59
CA ARG A 6 9.20 -11.01 -3.27
C ARG A 6 10.73 -11.04 -3.36
N LYS A 7 11.28 -11.67 -4.36
CA LYS A 7 12.74 -11.68 -4.56
C LYS A 7 13.29 -10.31 -4.90
N GLN A 8 12.51 -9.52 -5.64
CA GLN A 8 12.92 -8.18 -6.05
C GLN A 8 12.77 -7.16 -4.94
N ASN A 9 11.94 -7.43 -3.93
CA ASN A 9 11.63 -6.48 -2.87
C ASN A 9 12.15 -7.02 -1.54
N LYS A 10 13.29 -6.53 -1.11
CA LYS A 10 13.93 -6.98 0.13
C LYS A 10 13.06 -6.77 1.35
N ALA A 11 12.11 -5.82 1.30
CA ALA A 11 11.21 -5.58 2.41
C ALA A 11 10.40 -6.83 2.78
N PHE A 12 10.09 -7.70 1.83
CA PHE A 12 9.36 -8.93 2.11
C PHE A 12 10.18 -9.97 2.87
N GLY A 13 11.50 -9.98 2.71
CA GLY A 13 12.36 -10.95 3.35
C GLY A 13 13.09 -10.43 4.58
N LEU A 14 13.52 -9.19 4.54
CA LEU A 14 14.42 -8.62 5.54
C LEU A 14 13.81 -7.47 6.33
N GLY A 15 12.65 -6.97 5.93
CA GLY A 15 12.06 -5.80 6.55
C GLY A 15 11.37 -6.10 7.87
N THR A 16 11.05 -5.05 8.59
CA THR A 16 10.21 -5.12 9.77
C THR A 16 8.76 -5.34 9.35
N TYR A 17 7.96 -5.84 10.28
CA TYR A 17 6.54 -6.10 10.06
C TYR A 17 5.74 -5.23 11.03
N THR A 18 4.76 -4.50 10.51
CA THR A 18 3.87 -3.70 11.34
C THR A 18 2.44 -3.92 10.85
N GLU A 19 1.61 -4.50 11.72
CA GLU A 19 0.20 -4.69 11.39
C GLU A 19 -0.53 -3.36 11.48
N LEU A 20 -1.43 -3.11 10.52
CA LEU A 20 -2.27 -1.93 10.50
C LEU A 20 -3.68 -2.30 10.88
N HIS A 21 -4.37 -1.36 11.52
CA HIS A 21 -5.79 -1.54 11.81
C HIS A 21 -6.59 -1.39 10.52
N SER A 22 -7.42 -2.40 10.24
CA SER A 22 -8.38 -2.38 9.14
C SER A 22 -9.78 -2.27 9.74
N THR A 23 -10.64 -1.46 9.14
CA THR A 23 -12.03 -1.35 9.60
C THR A 23 -12.85 -2.58 9.25
N ASN A 24 -12.31 -3.47 8.44
CA ASN A 24 -13.00 -4.68 8.01
C ASN A 24 -12.22 -5.90 8.51
N PRO A 25 -12.82 -6.72 9.42
CA PRO A 25 -12.11 -7.88 9.97
C PRO A 25 -11.78 -8.95 8.93
N ALA A 26 -12.41 -8.95 7.77
CA ALA A 26 -12.06 -9.87 6.69
C ALA A 26 -10.81 -9.44 5.92
N VAL A 27 -10.30 -8.25 6.18
CA VAL A 27 -9.17 -7.69 5.46
C VAL A 27 -8.00 -7.49 6.41
N LEU A 28 -6.88 -8.11 6.09
CA LEU A 28 -5.62 -7.94 6.81
C LEU A 28 -4.75 -6.94 6.08
N ALA A 29 -4.20 -6.00 6.81
CA ALA A 29 -3.26 -5.02 6.26
C ALA A 29 -2.02 -4.93 7.13
N PHE A 30 -0.86 -4.89 6.49
CA PHE A 30 0.40 -4.76 7.22
C PHE A 30 1.45 -4.07 6.37
N LEU A 31 2.41 -3.46 7.04
CA LEU A 31 3.55 -2.80 6.40
C LEU A 31 4.80 -3.63 6.59
N ARG A 32 5.62 -3.65 5.56
CA ARG A 32 6.97 -4.18 5.63
C ARG A 32 7.91 -3.06 5.24
N GLU A 33 8.94 -2.86 6.05
CA GLU A 33 9.89 -1.78 5.82
C GLU A 33 11.31 -2.32 5.89
N TYR A 34 12.10 -2.01 4.88
CA TYR A 34 13.52 -2.34 4.86
C TYR A 34 14.27 -1.16 4.26
N LYS A 35 15.09 -0.50 5.08
CA LYS A 35 15.77 0.75 4.72
C LYS A 35 14.73 1.78 4.26
N ASP A 36 14.82 2.22 3.02
CA ASP A 36 13.89 3.22 2.49
C ASP A 36 12.72 2.61 1.73
N ASP A 37 12.66 1.28 1.65
CA ASP A 37 11.60 0.59 0.92
C ASP A 37 10.45 0.28 1.87
N LEU A 38 9.27 0.78 1.55
CA LEU A 38 8.07 0.63 2.37
C LEU A 38 6.97 0.00 1.53
N VAL A 39 6.55 -1.19 1.93
CA VAL A 39 5.55 -1.97 1.19
C VAL A 39 4.32 -2.20 2.05
N LEU A 40 3.17 -1.84 1.52
CA LEU A 40 1.87 -2.08 2.15
C LEU A 40 1.22 -3.29 1.50
N CYS A 41 0.86 -4.27 2.32
CA CYS A 41 0.20 -5.48 1.87
C CYS A 41 -1.21 -5.50 2.44
N VAL A 42 -2.20 -5.75 1.58
CA VAL A 42 -3.61 -5.78 1.96
C VAL A 42 -4.23 -7.03 1.36
N HIS A 43 -4.85 -7.85 2.20
CA HIS A 43 -5.46 -9.13 1.77
C HIS A 43 -6.90 -9.22 2.21
N ASN A 44 -7.78 -9.61 1.30
CA ASN A 44 -9.17 -9.93 1.62
C ASN A 44 -9.29 -11.46 1.73
N PHE A 45 -9.57 -11.95 2.92
CA PHE A 45 -9.74 -13.39 3.17
C PHE A 45 -11.16 -13.87 2.92
N SER A 46 -12.07 -12.96 2.60
CA SER A 46 -13.44 -13.30 2.26
C SER A 46 -13.55 -13.70 0.80
N ARG A 47 -14.50 -14.55 0.47
CA ARG A 47 -14.81 -14.86 -0.93
C ARG A 47 -15.62 -13.76 -1.60
N PHE A 48 -16.09 -12.79 -0.85
CA PHE A 48 -16.86 -11.67 -1.37
C PHE A 48 -15.98 -10.42 -1.47
N ALA A 49 -16.33 -9.51 -2.36
CA ALA A 49 -15.68 -8.21 -2.41
C ALA A 49 -15.87 -7.50 -1.08
N GLN A 50 -14.81 -6.86 -0.57
CA GLN A 50 -14.84 -6.22 0.73
C GLN A 50 -14.21 -4.83 0.65
N PRO A 51 -14.90 -3.81 1.19
CA PRO A 51 -14.27 -2.51 1.36
C PRO A 51 -13.51 -2.47 2.68
N THR A 52 -12.49 -1.64 2.75
CA THR A 52 -11.81 -1.36 4.01
C THR A 52 -11.29 0.06 4.00
N GLU A 53 -11.11 0.61 5.20
CA GLU A 53 -10.45 1.88 5.39
C GLU A 53 -9.21 1.65 6.23
N LEU A 54 -8.11 2.25 5.82
CA LEU A 54 -6.83 2.13 6.51
C LEU A 54 -6.37 3.51 6.97
N ASP A 55 -5.86 3.59 8.19
CA ASP A 55 -5.29 4.83 8.69
C ASP A 55 -3.83 4.90 8.23
N LEU A 56 -3.61 5.67 7.18
CA LEU A 56 -2.28 5.84 6.60
C LEU A 56 -1.76 7.28 6.75
N ARG A 57 -2.28 8.04 7.72
CA ARG A 57 -1.97 9.46 7.87
C ARG A 57 -0.48 9.73 8.03
N GLU A 58 0.24 8.83 8.69
CA GLU A 58 1.68 9.04 8.89
C GLU A 58 2.45 9.02 7.56
N PHE A 59 1.82 8.52 6.50
CA PHE A 59 2.43 8.48 5.16
C PHE A 59 1.79 9.50 4.22
N ASN A 60 1.18 10.53 4.79
CA ASN A 60 0.52 11.59 4.03
C ASN A 60 1.45 12.13 2.95
N GLY A 61 0.92 12.27 1.74
CA GLY A 61 1.67 12.74 0.59
C GLY A 61 2.30 11.64 -0.25
N ARG A 62 2.54 10.47 0.32
CA ARG A 62 3.04 9.34 -0.46
C ARG A 62 1.92 8.78 -1.33
N HIS A 63 2.28 8.12 -2.40
CA HIS A 63 1.30 7.47 -3.24
C HIS A 63 1.63 5.99 -3.40
N PRO A 64 0.62 5.11 -3.26
CA PRO A 64 0.81 3.68 -3.48
C PRO A 64 0.97 3.38 -4.95
N VAL A 65 1.93 2.51 -5.26
CA VAL A 65 2.06 1.94 -6.61
C VAL A 65 1.90 0.44 -6.47
N GLU A 66 0.88 -0.08 -7.12
CA GLU A 66 0.59 -1.50 -7.05
C GLU A 66 1.69 -2.28 -7.79
N LEU A 67 2.26 -3.29 -7.11
CA LEU A 67 3.51 -3.90 -7.57
C LEU A 67 3.34 -4.84 -8.76
N ILE A 68 2.16 -5.47 -8.91
CA ILE A 68 1.96 -6.44 -9.98
C ILE A 68 1.76 -5.75 -11.32
N GLY A 69 0.86 -4.78 -11.36
CA GLY A 69 0.54 -4.07 -12.58
C GLY A 69 1.22 -2.72 -12.73
N GLY A 70 1.87 -2.24 -11.69
CA GLY A 70 2.52 -0.93 -11.71
C GLY A 70 1.54 0.24 -11.68
N VAL A 71 0.29 -0.01 -11.28
CA VAL A 71 -0.74 1.03 -11.28
C VAL A 71 -0.56 1.95 -10.11
N ARG A 72 -0.57 3.24 -10.39
CA ARG A 72 -0.47 4.27 -9.37
C ARG A 72 -1.85 4.56 -8.79
N PHE A 73 -1.95 4.51 -7.47
CA PHE A 73 -3.17 4.83 -6.76
C PHE A 73 -3.13 6.26 -6.23
N PRO A 74 -4.28 6.83 -5.85
CA PRO A 74 -4.32 8.21 -5.34
C PRO A 74 -3.41 8.41 -4.14
N ALA A 75 -2.89 9.62 -4.00
CA ALA A 75 -2.00 9.96 -2.90
C ALA A 75 -2.73 9.82 -1.56
N ILE A 76 -1.96 9.41 -0.54
CA ILE A 76 -2.45 9.31 0.82
C ILE A 76 -2.62 10.73 1.37
N GLY A 77 -3.74 10.94 2.05
CA GLY A 77 -4.03 12.22 2.69
C GLY A 77 -4.28 12.02 4.18
N GLU A 78 -5.01 12.96 4.76
CA GLU A 78 -5.34 12.94 6.18
C GLU A 78 -6.54 12.05 6.49
N LEU A 79 -7.38 11.77 5.48
CA LEU A 79 -8.56 10.93 5.66
C LEU A 79 -8.19 9.45 5.55
N PRO A 80 -9.01 8.56 6.13
CA PRO A 80 -8.80 7.12 5.97
C PRO A 80 -8.70 6.75 4.49
N TYR A 81 -7.80 5.84 4.19
CA TYR A 81 -7.58 5.41 2.82
C TYR A 81 -8.53 4.27 2.49
N LEU A 82 -9.46 4.53 1.59
CA LEU A 82 -10.50 3.56 1.22
C LEU A 82 -10.02 2.67 0.08
N LEU A 83 -10.14 1.37 0.28
CA LEU A 83 -9.84 0.36 -0.73
C LEU A 83 -10.99 -0.62 -0.82
N THR A 84 -11.26 -1.15 -2.01
CA THR A 84 -12.17 -2.26 -2.20
C THR A 84 -11.39 -3.40 -2.86
N LEU A 85 -11.45 -4.58 -2.26
CA LEU A 85 -10.75 -5.74 -2.75
C LEU A 85 -11.75 -6.79 -3.22
N ALA A 86 -11.48 -7.39 -4.37
CA ALA A 86 -12.26 -8.51 -4.85
C ALA A 86 -12.16 -9.68 -3.86
N GLY A 87 -13.07 -10.63 -3.95
CA GLY A 87 -13.02 -11.83 -3.10
C GLY A 87 -11.67 -12.53 -3.24
N HIS A 88 -11.05 -12.85 -2.11
CA HIS A 88 -9.68 -13.40 -2.03
C HIS A 88 -8.65 -12.53 -2.73
N GLY A 89 -8.98 -11.28 -3.01
CA GLY A 89 -8.07 -10.35 -3.66
C GLY A 89 -7.05 -9.77 -2.70
N PHE A 90 -6.03 -9.20 -3.26
CA PHE A 90 -4.99 -8.56 -2.48
C PHE A 90 -4.38 -7.44 -3.28
N TYR A 91 -3.74 -6.51 -2.55
CA TYR A 91 -2.87 -5.51 -3.14
C TYR A 91 -1.53 -5.54 -2.43
N TRP A 92 -0.45 -5.41 -3.19
CA TRP A 92 0.88 -5.12 -2.67
C TRP A 92 1.30 -3.79 -3.26
N PHE A 93 1.46 -2.79 -2.40
CA PHE A 93 1.82 -1.44 -2.83
C PHE A 93 3.20 -1.08 -2.33
N ARG A 94 4.00 -0.47 -3.18
CA ARG A 94 5.15 0.29 -2.72
C ARG A 94 4.66 1.71 -2.45
N LEU A 95 4.91 2.21 -1.25
CA LEU A 95 4.54 3.58 -0.91
C LEU A 95 5.68 4.50 -1.35
N ARG A 96 5.49 5.13 -2.49
CA ARG A 96 6.50 6.01 -3.06
C ARG A 96 6.56 7.30 -2.27
N PRO A 97 7.76 7.90 -2.13
CA PRO A 97 7.87 9.18 -1.45
C PRO A 97 6.97 10.23 -2.06
N ALA A 98 6.56 11.20 -1.24
CA ALA A 98 5.80 12.32 -1.73
C ALA A 98 6.61 13.01 -2.83
N VAL A 99 5.94 13.29 -3.95
CA VAL A 99 6.57 14.07 -5.01
C VAL A 99 6.60 15.52 -4.56
N ALA A 100 7.79 16.12 -4.49
CA ALA A 100 7.89 17.52 -4.15
C ALA A 100 7.08 18.32 -5.18
N PRO A 101 6.30 19.32 -4.71
CA PRO A 101 5.57 20.14 -5.66
C PRO A 101 6.53 20.75 -6.67
N VAL A 102 6.22 20.54 -7.94
CA VAL A 102 7.01 21.17 -8.99
C VAL A 102 6.71 22.65 -8.93
N ALA A 103 7.74 23.48 -8.77
CA ALA A 103 7.52 24.90 -8.77
C ALA A 103 6.82 25.30 -10.08
N PRO A 104 5.78 26.14 -10.02
CA PRO A 104 5.11 26.54 -11.23
C PRO A 104 6.11 27.14 -12.20
N LYS A 105 5.96 26.77 -13.47
CA LYS A 105 6.80 27.35 -14.49
C LYS A 105 6.54 28.84 -14.53
N ARG A 106 7.58 29.61 -14.51
CA ARG A 106 7.42 31.04 -14.62
C ARG A 106 7.33 31.43 -16.09
N PRO A 107 6.35 32.23 -16.41
CA PRO A 107 6.31 32.76 -17.76
C PRO A 107 7.53 33.60 -18.02
#